data_7bffa7dbe73cf538e95795fc8f7013c3
#
_entry.id   7bffa7dbe73cf538e95795fc8f7013c3
#
_cell.length_a   1.000
_cell.length_b   1.000
_cell.length_c   1.000
_cell.angle_alpha   90.00
_cell.angle_beta   90.00
_cell.angle_gamma   90.00
#
_symmetry.space_group_name_H-M   'P 1'
#
loop_
_entity.id
_entity.type
_entity.pdbx_description
1 polymer ?
#
loop_
_entity_poly.entity_id
_entity_poly.type
_entity_poly.pdbx_seq_one_letter_code
_entity_poly.pdbx_strand_id
1 'polypeptide(L)'
;MRKPLFATVLLAAIPSIASAEFRVLPYQQNPSADGMFFTWFTEAPVSGTMTVTGPGLSTPLAFSTTPSFEAVLAYTNAERNQNISGIAQGSWLLGNDKYKHTVDVRGLAAGQTYQYTVTQGTATFNGSFATAPSRTDWSDIRFIAMSDSETDPAGRVTRREWQPGALAAGSLPRPAVTGSQWATTFGSTGSGVNQVLRYSMTETEGYTRNLQIVETRAPNFIMMPGDLVQGGGYQPGWDEFWRHNAGSVGSALTATPILPALGNWENFAAINGGYGTDADGRFGPKFARDKYHAYFDAPDNGTPEHRDNYYRVDYGPLTIITLDSSKGVPEDRRSNYPAAERLTGAQYTGPGTDTQENYTVAQYEAAGGTDLSPFNPGTAQWNWAQAQLADARANGQIVFVQWHHAAYSDGEHGLPMNHVSSSGQGGTPMRVYHDMLEQYGVAAVLSGHSEMFERSFVDGNNDGIGVMYYDVGVSGDGLRGERRNGAGFATPLLNYNPFSEWSADQNAAEQWALVNGVVQLVDGGKHYGHLEIDVERLDPSTGLYAKVTLTPVYSFPVLDENYNLLGTERRVYADVTTLYIDNLGGVAPIPEPGTWAMMLGGLLGLGAVARRRKS
;
A
#
# COMPACT_ATOMS: atom_id res chain seq x y z
N MET A 1 29.53 74.09 -20.23
CA MET A 1 28.81 73.21 -19.28
C MET A 1 27.69 72.50 -20.02
N ARG A 2 27.92 71.22 -20.35
CA ARG A 2 26.86 70.37 -20.99
C ARG A 2 26.22 69.51 -19.90
N LYS A 3 24.92 69.60 -19.72
CA LYS A 3 24.16 68.77 -18.79
C LYS A 3 23.92 67.38 -19.42
N PRO A 4 24.08 66.29 -18.68
CA PRO A 4 23.73 64.95 -19.17
C PRO A 4 22.19 64.76 -19.09
N LEU A 5 21.61 64.28 -20.18
CA LEU A 5 20.26 63.80 -20.27
C LEU A 5 20.22 62.40 -19.65
N PHE A 6 19.49 62.21 -18.55
CA PHE A 6 19.17 60.88 -18.03
C PHE A 6 17.95 60.33 -18.80
N ALA A 7 18.14 59.32 -19.59
CA ALA A 7 17.08 58.54 -20.18
C ALA A 7 16.59 57.51 -19.14
N THR A 8 15.38 57.69 -18.64
CA THR A 8 14.70 56.74 -17.79
C THR A 8 14.19 55.60 -18.68
N VAL A 9 14.80 54.44 -18.62
CA VAL A 9 14.30 53.21 -19.25
C VAL A 9 13.16 52.67 -18.37
N LEU A 10 11.95 52.82 -18.84
CA LEU A 10 10.79 52.10 -18.27
C LEU A 10 10.93 50.62 -18.64
N LEU A 11 11.35 49.77 -17.68
CA LEU A 11 11.21 48.33 -17.80
C LEU A 11 9.70 48.03 -17.66
N ALA A 12 9.05 47.76 -18.77
CA ALA A 12 7.73 47.11 -18.75
C ALA A 12 7.89 45.71 -18.14
N ALA A 13 7.30 45.50 -16.97
CA ALA A 13 7.18 44.17 -16.42
C ALA A 13 6.33 43.35 -17.38
N ILE A 14 6.95 42.48 -18.15
CA ILE A 14 6.27 41.43 -18.89
C ILE A 14 5.63 40.53 -17.81
N PRO A 15 4.30 40.38 -17.78
CA PRO A 15 3.71 39.37 -16.89
C PRO A 15 4.34 38.04 -17.28
N SER A 16 5.03 37.40 -16.35
CA SER A 16 5.44 36.02 -16.51
C SER A 16 4.15 35.23 -16.71
N ILE A 17 3.93 34.74 -17.93
CA ILE A 17 2.92 33.71 -18.17
C ILE A 17 3.38 32.57 -17.28
N ALA A 18 2.63 32.30 -16.19
CA ALA A 18 2.86 31.15 -15.35
C ALA A 18 2.87 29.93 -16.29
N SER A 19 4.04 29.32 -16.43
CA SER A 19 4.14 28.06 -17.17
C SER A 19 3.22 27.08 -16.46
N ALA A 20 2.26 26.49 -17.17
CA ALA A 20 1.42 25.44 -16.61
C ALA A 20 2.28 24.18 -16.49
N GLU A 21 3.07 24.11 -15.43
CA GLU A 21 3.93 22.96 -15.14
C GLU A 21 3.08 21.87 -14.48
N PHE A 22 3.48 20.60 -14.73
CA PHE A 22 2.89 19.48 -14.03
C PHE A 22 3.27 19.56 -12.55
N ARG A 23 2.26 19.62 -11.71
CA ARG A 23 2.38 19.50 -10.26
C ARG A 23 2.48 18.04 -9.83
N VAL A 24 1.65 17.20 -10.44
CA VAL A 24 1.70 15.75 -10.40
C VAL A 24 1.65 15.27 -11.84
N LEU A 25 2.57 14.41 -12.23
CA LEU A 25 2.59 13.81 -13.57
C LEU A 25 1.34 12.96 -13.79
N PRO A 26 0.94 12.73 -15.05
CA PRO A 26 -0.18 11.85 -15.34
C PRO A 26 0.01 10.46 -14.74
N TYR A 27 -0.89 10.05 -13.86
CA TYR A 27 -0.91 8.73 -13.23
C TYR A 27 -2.17 7.96 -13.60
N GLN A 28 -2.08 6.65 -13.45
CA GLN A 28 -3.04 5.68 -13.96
C GLN A 28 -3.90 5.12 -12.82
N GLN A 29 -5.20 5.02 -13.08
CA GLN A 29 -6.20 4.45 -12.16
C GLN A 29 -7.19 3.61 -12.96
N ASN A 30 -7.97 2.77 -12.28
CA ASN A 30 -9.12 2.04 -12.82
C ASN A 30 -8.82 1.32 -14.14
N PRO A 31 -7.80 0.43 -14.18
CA PRO A 31 -7.50 -0.34 -15.37
C PRO A 31 -8.68 -1.23 -15.74
N SER A 32 -8.99 -1.31 -17.04
CA SER A 32 -10.03 -2.18 -17.57
C SER A 32 -9.59 -2.84 -18.89
N ALA A 33 -10.36 -3.81 -19.35
CA ALA A 33 -10.08 -4.48 -20.62
C ALA A 33 -10.22 -3.55 -21.83
N ASP A 34 -10.91 -2.43 -21.70
CA ASP A 34 -11.16 -1.48 -22.79
C ASP A 34 -10.55 -0.10 -22.57
N GLY A 35 -9.81 0.12 -21.45
CA GLY A 35 -9.27 1.44 -21.19
C GLY A 35 -8.53 1.63 -19.87
N MET A 36 -8.28 2.91 -19.57
CA MET A 36 -7.54 3.39 -18.40
C MET A 36 -8.03 4.78 -18.02
N PHE A 37 -8.13 5.06 -16.73
CA PHE A 37 -8.43 6.39 -16.22
C PHE A 37 -7.12 7.10 -15.85
N PHE A 38 -6.98 8.37 -16.26
CA PHE A 38 -5.81 9.20 -16.01
C PHE A 38 -6.17 10.42 -15.21
N THR A 39 -5.34 10.77 -14.24
CA THR A 39 -5.40 12.01 -13.50
C THR A 39 -4.03 12.68 -13.49
N TRP A 40 -3.98 14.01 -13.54
CA TRP A 40 -2.79 14.82 -13.29
C TRP A 40 -3.17 16.16 -12.69
N PHE A 41 -2.20 16.85 -12.11
CA PHE A 41 -2.41 18.16 -11.51
C PHE A 41 -1.46 19.19 -12.08
N THR A 42 -1.95 20.43 -12.17
CA THR A 42 -1.18 21.61 -12.59
C THR A 42 -1.34 22.75 -11.60
N GLU A 43 -0.46 23.77 -11.70
CA GLU A 43 -0.51 24.95 -10.85
C GLU A 43 -1.32 26.12 -11.45
N ALA A 44 -1.85 25.96 -12.66
CA ALA A 44 -2.62 26.98 -13.34
C ALA A 44 -3.86 26.42 -14.03
N PRO A 45 -4.97 27.19 -14.14
CA PRO A 45 -6.23 26.78 -14.74
C PRO A 45 -6.17 26.74 -16.28
N VAL A 46 -5.14 26.10 -16.82
CA VAL A 46 -4.94 26.01 -18.27
C VAL A 46 -5.40 24.64 -18.75
N SER A 47 -6.25 24.60 -19.77
CA SER A 47 -6.70 23.36 -20.39
C SER A 47 -5.52 22.53 -20.91
N GLY A 48 -5.60 21.22 -20.70
CA GLY A 48 -4.63 20.25 -21.21
C GLY A 48 -5.20 19.43 -22.35
N THR A 49 -4.33 18.74 -23.07
CA THR A 49 -4.72 17.76 -24.08
C THR A 49 -4.00 16.45 -23.84
N MET A 50 -4.68 15.33 -24.10
CA MET A 50 -4.08 14.01 -24.09
C MET A 50 -4.34 13.36 -25.44
N THR A 51 -3.30 12.73 -26.01
CA THR A 51 -3.41 11.89 -27.21
C THR A 51 -2.99 10.47 -26.90
N VAL A 52 -3.72 9.50 -27.44
CA VAL A 52 -3.42 8.06 -27.28
C VAL A 52 -3.24 7.45 -28.67
N THR A 53 -2.17 6.65 -28.80
CA THR A 53 -1.82 5.91 -30.03
C THR A 53 -1.50 4.46 -29.69
N GLY A 54 -1.73 3.55 -30.63
CA GLY A 54 -1.38 2.15 -30.44
C GLY A 54 -2.21 1.19 -31.28
N PRO A 55 -2.18 -0.09 -30.95
CA PRO A 55 -2.83 -1.14 -31.72
C PRO A 55 -4.33 -0.88 -31.94
N GLY A 56 -4.80 -1.13 -33.16
CA GLY A 56 -6.21 -0.96 -33.53
C GLY A 56 -6.67 0.49 -33.77
N LEU A 57 -5.84 1.49 -33.48
CA LEU A 57 -6.17 2.90 -33.71
C LEU A 57 -5.63 3.37 -35.07
N SER A 58 -6.50 3.62 -36.03
CA SER A 58 -6.12 4.18 -37.32
C SER A 58 -5.74 5.68 -37.26
N THR A 59 -6.26 6.37 -36.26
CA THR A 59 -5.94 7.77 -35.90
C THR A 59 -5.77 7.86 -34.40
N PRO A 60 -4.92 8.78 -33.87
CA PRO A 60 -4.83 9.03 -32.46
C PRO A 60 -6.19 9.39 -31.84
N LEU A 61 -6.49 8.84 -30.68
CA LEU A 61 -7.57 9.38 -29.85
C LEU A 61 -7.07 10.68 -29.21
N ALA A 62 -7.91 11.70 -29.21
CA ALA A 62 -7.58 13.01 -28.65
C ALA A 62 -8.63 13.47 -27.65
N PHE A 63 -8.16 13.92 -26.48
CA PHE A 63 -8.98 14.40 -25.38
C PHE A 63 -8.54 15.80 -25.00
N SER A 64 -9.50 16.64 -24.63
CA SER A 64 -9.24 17.96 -24.07
C SER A 64 -9.82 18.03 -22.66
N THR A 65 -9.10 18.61 -21.73
CA THR A 65 -9.52 18.71 -20.34
C THR A 65 -9.74 20.17 -19.95
N THR A 66 -10.76 20.39 -19.14
CA THR A 66 -10.95 21.64 -18.39
C THR A 66 -10.68 21.32 -16.93
N PRO A 67 -9.64 21.91 -16.31
CA PRO A 67 -9.28 21.55 -14.96
C PRO A 67 -10.28 22.05 -13.91
N SER A 68 -10.47 21.28 -12.85
CA SER A 68 -11.15 21.69 -11.62
C SER A 68 -10.17 22.18 -10.58
N PHE A 69 -10.51 23.23 -9.84
CA PHE A 69 -9.69 23.70 -8.73
C PHE A 69 -10.01 22.90 -7.47
N GLU A 70 -8.99 22.25 -6.89
CA GLU A 70 -9.14 21.43 -5.69
C GLU A 70 -8.73 22.24 -4.44
N ALA A 71 -9.65 23.04 -3.92
CA ALA A 71 -9.38 23.92 -2.77
C ALA A 71 -8.92 23.18 -1.52
N VAL A 72 -9.35 21.94 -1.33
CA VAL A 72 -8.96 21.09 -0.20
C VAL A 72 -7.46 20.77 -0.20
N LEU A 73 -6.80 20.83 -1.34
CA LEU A 73 -5.36 20.57 -1.49
C LEU A 73 -4.49 21.82 -1.26
N ALA A 74 -5.07 22.97 -0.90
CA ALA A 74 -4.30 24.17 -0.57
C ALA A 74 -3.57 24.01 0.77
N TYR A 75 -2.37 24.59 0.85
CA TYR A 75 -1.65 24.63 2.12
C TYR A 75 -2.34 25.50 3.15
N THR A 76 -2.34 25.04 4.39
CA THR A 76 -2.76 25.80 5.55
C THR A 76 -1.70 26.80 5.99
N ASN A 77 -2.07 27.74 6.85
CA ASN A 77 -1.09 28.66 7.44
C ASN A 77 -0.08 27.92 8.33
N ALA A 78 -0.49 26.86 9.02
CA ALA A 78 0.39 26.04 9.83
C ALA A 78 1.45 25.32 8.99
N GLU A 79 1.06 24.74 7.87
CA GLU A 79 1.96 24.07 6.93
C GLU A 79 2.97 25.03 6.29
N ARG A 80 2.53 26.26 5.94
CA ARG A 80 3.42 27.31 5.40
C ARG A 80 4.48 27.77 6.38
N ASN A 81 4.15 27.80 7.66
CA ASN A 81 5.00 28.30 8.74
C ASN A 81 5.68 27.16 9.53
N GLN A 82 5.48 25.93 9.15
CA GLN A 82 6.10 24.78 9.82
C GLN A 82 7.64 24.88 9.74
N ASN A 83 8.28 24.47 10.82
CA ASN A 83 9.73 24.26 10.84
C ASN A 83 10.00 22.75 10.95
N ILE A 84 10.70 22.20 9.97
CA ILE A 84 11.11 20.80 9.95
C ILE A 84 12.61 20.74 10.20
N SER A 85 13.01 20.12 11.31
CA SER A 85 14.43 20.00 11.68
C SER A 85 15.21 19.23 10.60
N GLY A 86 16.34 19.79 10.17
CA GLY A 86 17.18 19.20 9.12
C GLY A 86 16.76 19.51 7.68
N ILE A 87 15.65 20.22 7.48
CA ILE A 87 15.16 20.63 6.16
C ILE A 87 15.09 22.16 6.08
N ALA A 88 15.53 22.74 4.97
CA ALA A 88 15.48 24.18 4.76
C ALA A 88 14.02 24.69 4.78
N GLN A 89 13.78 25.79 5.50
CA GLN A 89 12.46 26.38 5.64
C GLN A 89 11.76 26.59 4.28
N GLY A 90 10.55 26.04 4.15
CA GLY A 90 9.73 26.18 2.95
C GLY A 90 10.15 25.34 1.74
N SER A 91 11.24 24.58 1.82
CA SER A 91 11.70 23.76 0.69
C SER A 91 10.80 22.57 0.36
N TRP A 92 9.82 22.28 1.22
CA TRP A 92 8.77 21.28 1.01
C TRP A 92 7.50 21.85 0.37
N LEU A 93 7.39 23.17 0.26
CA LEU A 93 6.24 23.82 -0.36
C LEU A 93 6.45 23.88 -1.88
N LEU A 94 5.55 23.26 -2.61
CA LEU A 94 5.69 23.10 -4.06
C LEU A 94 4.70 23.95 -4.87
N GLY A 95 4.12 24.99 -4.37
CA GLY A 95 3.10 25.80 -5.01
C GLY A 95 1.77 25.76 -4.25
N ASN A 96 0.82 26.59 -4.62
CA ASN A 96 -0.40 26.80 -3.84
C ASN A 96 -1.63 26.16 -4.45
N ASP A 97 -1.72 26.19 -5.77
CA ASP A 97 -2.93 25.88 -6.47
C ASP A 97 -2.80 24.51 -7.12
N LYS A 98 -3.87 23.74 -7.07
CA LYS A 98 -3.93 22.40 -7.63
C LYS A 98 -5.18 22.28 -8.47
N TYR A 99 -4.94 22.22 -9.76
CA TYR A 99 -5.95 22.07 -10.78
C TYR A 99 -5.95 20.64 -11.29
N LYS A 100 -7.00 19.88 -10.98
CA LYS A 100 -7.17 18.49 -11.36
C LYS A 100 -7.63 18.36 -12.80
N HIS A 101 -6.97 17.52 -13.56
CA HIS A 101 -7.35 17.09 -14.90
C HIS A 101 -7.63 15.60 -14.89
N THR A 102 -8.66 15.17 -15.60
CA THR A 102 -8.99 13.75 -15.74
C THR A 102 -9.31 13.40 -17.19
N VAL A 103 -8.93 12.18 -17.60
CA VAL A 103 -9.32 11.60 -18.90
C VAL A 103 -9.66 10.13 -18.68
N ASP A 104 -10.87 9.76 -19.07
CA ASP A 104 -11.29 8.36 -19.12
C ASP A 104 -11.14 7.85 -20.57
N VAL A 105 -10.11 7.06 -20.81
CA VAL A 105 -9.83 6.46 -22.12
C VAL A 105 -10.56 5.14 -22.22
N ARG A 106 -11.45 5.00 -23.22
CA ARG A 106 -12.27 3.79 -23.44
C ARG A 106 -12.29 3.38 -24.92
N GLY A 107 -12.78 2.16 -25.17
CA GLY A 107 -12.94 1.64 -26.52
C GLY A 107 -11.67 1.06 -27.13
N LEU A 108 -10.71 0.68 -26.30
CA LEU A 108 -9.45 0.07 -26.69
C LEU A 108 -9.55 -1.46 -26.74
N ALA A 109 -8.59 -2.12 -27.40
CA ALA A 109 -8.48 -3.56 -27.39
C ALA A 109 -7.84 -4.06 -26.08
N ALA A 110 -8.34 -5.18 -25.56
CA ALA A 110 -7.85 -5.80 -24.32
C ALA A 110 -6.42 -6.35 -24.47
N GLY A 111 -5.64 -6.29 -23.39
CA GLY A 111 -4.30 -6.85 -23.31
C GLY A 111 -3.28 -6.18 -24.26
N GLN A 112 -3.50 -4.92 -24.61
CA GLN A 112 -2.62 -4.17 -25.51
C GLN A 112 -1.92 -3.03 -24.81
N THR A 113 -0.71 -2.70 -25.28
CA THR A 113 0.04 -1.54 -24.80
C THR A 113 -0.17 -0.35 -25.72
N TYR A 114 -0.50 0.80 -25.13
CA TYR A 114 -0.72 2.07 -25.80
C TYR A 114 0.29 3.11 -25.33
N GLN A 115 0.60 4.06 -26.21
CA GLN A 115 1.39 5.24 -25.89
C GLN A 115 0.45 6.42 -25.68
N TYR A 116 0.76 7.28 -24.72
CA TYR A 116 0.02 8.52 -24.52
C TYR A 116 0.95 9.71 -24.40
N THR A 117 0.46 10.86 -24.82
CA THR A 117 1.14 12.16 -24.67
C THR A 117 0.17 13.13 -24.03
N VAL A 118 0.57 13.74 -22.93
CA VAL A 118 -0.17 14.84 -22.30
C VAL A 118 0.58 16.14 -22.55
N THR A 119 -0.12 17.14 -23.08
CA THR A 119 0.41 18.48 -23.32
C THR A 119 -0.34 19.48 -22.45
N GLN A 120 0.43 20.24 -21.65
CA GLN A 120 -0.07 21.22 -20.71
C GLN A 120 0.68 22.55 -20.90
N GLY A 121 0.05 23.50 -21.57
CA GLY A 121 0.75 24.71 -21.99
C GLY A 121 1.97 24.40 -22.87
N THR A 122 3.17 24.66 -22.39
CA THR A 122 4.45 24.33 -23.07
C THR A 122 5.06 23.01 -22.60
N ALA A 123 4.58 22.44 -21.50
CA ALA A 123 5.07 21.18 -20.96
C ALA A 123 4.43 19.98 -21.67
N THR A 124 5.21 18.93 -21.89
CA THR A 124 4.75 17.70 -22.51
C THR A 124 5.27 16.51 -21.72
N PHE A 125 4.39 15.55 -21.44
CA PHE A 125 4.72 14.27 -20.82
C PHE A 125 4.34 13.14 -21.77
N ASN A 126 5.24 12.15 -21.92
CA ASN A 126 5.01 10.94 -22.71
C ASN A 126 5.08 9.73 -21.80
N GLY A 127 4.12 8.83 -21.92
CA GLY A 127 4.06 7.59 -21.15
C GLY A 127 3.42 6.46 -21.93
N SER A 128 3.27 5.34 -21.26
CA SER A 128 2.57 4.18 -21.79
C SER A 128 1.65 3.57 -20.75
N PHE A 129 0.66 2.81 -21.20
CA PHE A 129 -0.19 2.01 -20.35
C PHE A 129 -0.61 0.73 -21.07
N ALA A 130 -1.00 -0.28 -20.28
CA ALA A 130 -1.57 -1.50 -20.80
C ALA A 130 -3.04 -1.61 -20.37
N THR A 131 -3.93 -1.95 -21.31
CA THR A 131 -5.28 -2.39 -20.94
C THR A 131 -5.23 -3.75 -20.26
N ALA A 132 -6.15 -4.01 -19.34
CA ALA A 132 -6.27 -5.33 -18.77
C ALA A 132 -6.51 -6.39 -19.86
N PRO A 133 -6.01 -7.61 -19.71
CA PRO A 133 -6.35 -8.69 -20.63
C PRO A 133 -7.84 -9.05 -20.52
N SER A 134 -8.35 -9.82 -21.46
CA SER A 134 -9.70 -10.37 -21.31
C SER A 134 -9.70 -11.51 -20.27
N ARG A 135 -10.87 -11.84 -19.73
CA ARG A 135 -11.03 -12.98 -18.80
C ARG A 135 -10.60 -14.33 -19.40
N THR A 136 -10.74 -14.50 -20.67
CA THR A 136 -10.52 -15.79 -21.36
C THR A 136 -9.21 -15.85 -22.13
N ASP A 137 -8.63 -14.67 -22.43
CA ASP A 137 -7.38 -14.57 -23.18
C ASP A 137 -6.40 -13.69 -22.39
N TRP A 138 -5.57 -14.35 -21.59
CA TRP A 138 -4.57 -13.75 -20.73
C TRP A 138 -3.34 -14.64 -20.63
N SER A 139 -2.23 -14.04 -20.35
CA SER A 139 -0.97 -14.69 -19.97
C SER A 139 -0.68 -14.43 -18.48
N ASP A 140 0.56 -14.61 -18.07
CA ASP A 140 1.00 -14.33 -16.71
C ASP A 140 0.72 -12.87 -16.32
N ILE A 141 0.23 -12.69 -15.12
CA ILE A 141 -0.07 -11.39 -14.52
C ILE A 141 0.78 -11.24 -13.26
N ARG A 142 1.49 -10.13 -13.16
CA ARG A 142 2.19 -9.74 -11.92
C ARG A 142 1.59 -8.47 -11.36
N PHE A 143 1.35 -8.45 -10.07
CA PHE A 143 1.02 -7.24 -9.35
C PHE A 143 1.75 -7.17 -8.00
N ILE A 144 1.76 -5.98 -7.43
CA ILE A 144 2.44 -5.70 -6.18
C ILE A 144 1.40 -5.31 -5.13
N ALA A 145 1.62 -5.74 -3.89
CA ALA A 145 0.92 -5.19 -2.73
C ALA A 145 1.95 -4.57 -1.77
N MET A 146 1.70 -3.32 -1.38
CA MET A 146 2.56 -2.55 -0.48
C MET A 146 1.73 -1.49 0.25
N SER A 147 1.93 -1.34 1.55
CA SER A 147 1.16 -0.42 2.40
C SER A 147 2.08 0.39 3.30
N ASP A 148 1.52 1.38 3.99
CA ASP A 148 2.22 2.18 4.99
C ASP A 148 3.47 2.86 4.39
N SER A 149 3.27 3.58 3.29
CA SER A 149 4.31 4.45 2.75
C SER A 149 4.52 5.69 3.60
N GLU A 150 3.49 6.16 4.27
CA GLU A 150 3.45 7.24 5.24
C GLU A 150 4.37 8.42 4.89
N THR A 151 4.32 8.82 3.63
CA THR A 151 5.24 9.84 3.12
C THR A 151 5.03 11.18 3.80
N ASP A 152 6.12 11.82 4.20
CA ASP A 152 6.15 13.20 4.62
C ASP A 152 7.54 13.83 4.36
N PRO A 153 7.66 15.17 4.35
CA PRO A 153 8.95 15.80 4.18
C PRO A 153 9.95 15.50 5.30
N ALA A 154 9.50 15.23 6.53
CA ALA A 154 10.37 14.88 7.65
C ALA A 154 10.99 13.49 7.46
N GLY A 155 10.32 12.60 6.78
CA GLY A 155 10.80 11.28 6.42
C GLY A 155 12.07 11.27 5.58
N ARG A 156 12.41 12.41 4.93
CA ARG A 156 13.68 12.58 4.20
C ARG A 156 14.92 12.50 5.09
N VAL A 157 14.77 12.75 6.39
CA VAL A 157 15.86 12.78 7.37
C VAL A 157 15.64 11.84 8.54
N THR A 158 14.45 11.25 8.65
CA THR A 158 14.07 10.34 9.73
C THR A 158 14.54 8.93 9.41
N ARG A 159 15.24 8.30 10.35
CA ARG A 159 15.54 6.86 10.36
C ARG A 159 14.62 6.19 11.34
N ARG A 160 13.94 5.13 10.87
CA ARG A 160 12.99 4.38 11.67
C ARG A 160 13.63 3.73 12.89
N GLU A 161 12.89 3.64 13.96
CA GLU A 161 13.22 2.77 15.09
C GLU A 161 13.21 1.33 14.58
N TRP A 162 14.31 0.64 14.80
CA TRP A 162 14.49 -0.73 14.34
C TRP A 162 14.61 -1.67 15.53
N GLN A 163 13.49 -2.25 15.90
CA GLN A 163 13.46 -3.23 16.98
C GLN A 163 14.15 -4.53 16.54
N PRO A 164 14.83 -5.23 17.45
CA PRO A 164 15.54 -6.45 17.11
C PRO A 164 14.56 -7.59 16.81
N GLY A 165 14.87 -8.33 15.75
CA GLY A 165 14.33 -9.65 15.48
C GLY A 165 15.18 -10.77 16.13
N ALA A 166 14.94 -12.00 15.70
CA ALA A 166 15.77 -13.13 16.05
C ALA A 166 17.20 -13.00 15.48
N LEU A 167 18.18 -13.62 16.12
CA LEU A 167 19.54 -13.72 15.59
C LEU A 167 19.76 -15.08 14.93
N ALA A 168 20.38 -15.08 13.77
CA ALA A 168 20.77 -16.28 13.06
C ALA A 168 21.89 -17.03 13.80
N ALA A 169 21.94 -18.34 13.64
CA ALA A 169 23.01 -19.16 14.18
C ALA A 169 24.39 -18.74 13.61
N GLY A 170 25.36 -18.46 14.50
CA GLY A 170 26.67 -17.96 14.09
C GLY A 170 26.76 -16.47 13.82
N SER A 171 25.66 -15.72 13.96
CA SER A 171 25.68 -14.27 13.93
C SER A 171 26.53 -13.69 15.05
N LEU A 172 27.23 -12.59 14.77
CA LEU A 172 27.71 -11.73 15.85
C LEU A 172 26.53 -11.14 16.63
N PRO A 173 26.74 -10.74 17.89
CA PRO A 173 25.74 -9.98 18.61
C PRO A 173 25.39 -8.72 17.86
N ARG A 174 24.09 -8.34 17.88
CA ARG A 174 23.63 -7.04 17.37
C ARG A 174 24.43 -5.92 18.02
N PRO A 175 24.84 -4.87 17.28
CA PRO A 175 25.61 -3.77 17.85
C PRO A 175 24.91 -3.19 19.10
N ALA A 176 25.71 -2.86 20.12
CA ALA A 176 25.16 -2.19 21.30
C ALA A 176 24.58 -0.83 20.91
N VAL A 177 23.43 -0.47 21.51
CA VAL A 177 22.77 0.81 21.24
C VAL A 177 23.63 1.99 21.68
N THR A 178 24.30 1.86 22.85
CA THR A 178 25.18 2.92 23.37
C THR A 178 26.63 2.64 23.00
N GLY A 179 27.29 3.62 22.40
CA GLY A 179 28.73 3.58 22.12
C GLY A 179 29.16 2.67 20.96
N SER A 180 28.24 2.00 20.29
CA SER A 180 28.57 1.26 19.07
C SER A 180 28.74 2.23 17.89
N GLN A 181 29.56 1.83 16.92
CA GLN A 181 29.77 2.62 15.71
C GLN A 181 28.46 2.74 14.89
N TRP A 182 27.63 1.70 14.86
CA TRP A 182 26.30 1.74 14.26
C TRP A 182 25.43 2.82 14.89
N ALA A 183 25.28 2.81 16.22
CA ALA A 183 24.49 3.81 16.93
C ALA A 183 25.06 5.23 16.81
N THR A 184 26.38 5.37 16.68
CA THR A 184 27.05 6.67 16.45
C THR A 184 26.74 7.19 15.05
N THR A 185 26.68 6.32 14.04
CA THR A 185 26.46 6.70 12.64
C THR A 185 24.98 6.96 12.35
N PHE A 186 24.10 6.04 12.73
CA PHE A 186 22.67 6.11 12.39
C PHE A 186 21.81 6.67 13.53
N GLY A 187 22.31 6.58 14.76
CA GLY A 187 21.59 7.00 15.95
C GLY A 187 20.84 5.86 16.63
N SER A 188 20.28 6.21 17.77
CA SER A 188 19.42 5.35 18.59
C SER A 188 18.31 6.19 19.20
N THR A 189 17.24 5.52 19.67
CA THR A 189 16.10 6.16 20.33
C THR A 189 15.79 5.52 21.68
N GLY A 190 14.95 6.19 22.48
CA GLY A 190 14.57 5.72 23.79
C GLY A 190 15.63 5.97 24.87
N SER A 191 15.39 5.47 26.08
CA SER A 191 16.27 5.57 27.22
C SER A 191 16.28 4.26 28.04
N GLY A 192 17.41 3.99 28.71
CA GLY A 192 17.55 2.78 29.52
C GLY A 192 17.47 1.49 28.70
N VAL A 193 16.67 0.55 29.16
CA VAL A 193 16.51 -0.77 28.53
C VAL A 193 15.68 -0.73 27.23
N ASN A 194 15.01 0.37 26.98
CA ASN A 194 14.13 0.55 25.80
C ASN A 194 14.83 1.20 24.62
N GLN A 195 16.13 1.41 24.72
CA GLN A 195 16.89 1.94 23.58
C GLN A 195 16.88 0.98 22.41
N VAL A 196 16.60 1.53 21.21
CA VAL A 196 16.62 0.79 19.95
C VAL A 196 17.58 1.44 18.96
N LEU A 197 18.13 0.64 18.06
CA LEU A 197 18.92 1.15 16.94
C LEU A 197 18.00 1.84 15.93
N ARG A 198 18.53 2.81 15.22
CA ARG A 198 17.89 3.33 14.02
C ARG A 198 18.33 2.54 12.80
N TYR A 199 17.43 2.40 11.85
CA TYR A 199 17.69 1.72 10.61
C TYR A 199 18.70 2.50 9.75
N SER A 200 19.44 1.81 8.88
CA SER A 200 20.55 2.41 8.09
C SER A 200 20.07 3.37 6.99
N MET A 201 18.82 3.29 6.58
CA MET A 201 18.22 4.23 5.61
C MET A 201 17.20 5.12 6.32
N THR A 202 16.99 6.31 5.79
CA THR A 202 15.82 7.12 6.14
C THR A 202 14.56 6.52 5.53
N GLU A 203 13.39 6.92 6.02
CA GLU A 203 12.09 6.50 5.49
C GLU A 203 11.98 6.81 3.99
N THR A 204 12.37 8.02 3.60
CA THR A 204 12.41 8.43 2.19
C THR A 204 13.35 7.58 1.35
N GLU A 205 14.57 7.28 1.84
CA GLU A 205 15.49 6.38 1.13
C GLU A 205 14.90 4.98 1.00
N GLY A 206 14.28 4.46 2.07
CA GLY A 206 13.64 3.14 2.09
C GLY A 206 12.53 3.04 1.06
N TYR A 207 11.59 3.98 1.07
CA TYR A 207 10.48 4.03 0.12
C TYR A 207 10.96 4.17 -1.33
N THR A 208 11.89 5.11 -1.59
CA THR A 208 12.47 5.30 -2.93
C THR A 208 13.10 4.02 -3.46
N ARG A 209 13.89 3.33 -2.63
CA ARG A 209 14.58 2.10 -3.03
C ARG A 209 13.62 0.95 -3.26
N ASN A 210 12.57 0.86 -2.45
CA ASN A 210 11.51 -0.12 -2.65
C ASN A 210 10.78 0.11 -3.98
N LEU A 211 10.37 1.34 -4.29
CA LEU A 211 9.75 1.70 -5.58
C LEU A 211 10.66 1.40 -6.78
N GLN A 212 11.97 1.68 -6.67
CA GLN A 212 12.92 1.35 -7.74
C GLN A 212 12.96 -0.16 -8.02
N ILE A 213 12.86 -0.99 -6.98
CA ILE A 213 12.75 -2.44 -7.16
C ILE A 213 11.43 -2.79 -7.86
N VAL A 214 10.31 -2.23 -7.40
CA VAL A 214 8.98 -2.43 -8.00
C VAL A 214 8.98 -2.07 -9.49
N GLU A 215 9.55 -0.94 -9.87
CA GLU A 215 9.67 -0.51 -11.28
C GLU A 215 10.42 -1.54 -12.14
N THR A 216 11.49 -2.15 -11.60
CA THR A 216 12.24 -3.19 -12.35
C THR A 216 11.41 -4.46 -12.58
N ARG A 217 10.36 -4.68 -11.80
CA ARG A 217 9.48 -5.83 -11.93
C ARG A 217 8.36 -5.63 -12.95
N ALA A 218 8.13 -4.40 -13.38
CA ALA A 218 7.10 -4.00 -14.35
C ALA A 218 5.73 -4.62 -14.04
N PRO A 219 5.14 -4.37 -12.85
CA PRO A 219 3.87 -4.96 -12.47
C PRO A 219 2.72 -4.41 -13.33
N ASN A 220 1.67 -5.19 -13.46
CA ASN A 220 0.45 -4.80 -14.17
C ASN A 220 -0.35 -3.75 -13.41
N PHE A 221 -0.32 -3.80 -12.07
CA PHE A 221 -0.91 -2.79 -11.17
C PHE A 221 -0.28 -2.90 -9.78
N ILE A 222 -0.52 -1.88 -8.94
CA ILE A 222 -0.08 -1.83 -7.55
C ILE A 222 -1.29 -1.66 -6.65
N MET A 223 -1.46 -2.58 -5.69
CA MET A 223 -2.42 -2.47 -4.58
C MET A 223 -1.73 -1.73 -3.44
N MET A 224 -2.38 -0.69 -2.93
CA MET A 224 -1.87 0.06 -1.76
C MET A 224 -2.96 0.12 -0.68
N PRO A 225 -2.98 -0.85 0.25
CA PRO A 225 -4.02 -0.95 1.28
C PRO A 225 -3.87 0.08 2.41
N GLY A 226 -3.80 1.38 2.07
CA GLY A 226 -3.91 2.50 3.01
C GLY A 226 -2.58 3.02 3.57
N ASP A 227 -2.70 4.07 4.38
CA ASP A 227 -1.61 4.82 5.01
C ASP A 227 -0.54 5.28 4.00
N LEU A 228 -1.04 6.00 2.97
CA LEU A 228 -0.21 6.50 1.87
C LEU A 228 0.67 7.67 2.32
N VAL A 229 0.16 8.49 3.25
CA VAL A 229 0.82 9.71 3.74
C VAL A 229 0.74 9.78 5.27
N GLN A 230 1.72 10.36 5.90
CA GLN A 230 1.71 10.58 7.34
C GLN A 230 0.74 11.70 7.74
N GLY A 231 -0.55 11.37 7.72
CA GLY A 231 -1.69 12.25 7.95
C GLY A 231 -2.30 12.79 6.66
N GLY A 232 -3.43 12.23 6.28
CA GLY A 232 -4.15 12.58 5.05
C GLY A 232 -4.60 14.05 4.96
N GLY A 233 -4.75 14.73 6.10
CA GLY A 233 -4.98 16.18 6.15
C GLY A 233 -3.74 17.03 5.86
N TYR A 234 -2.55 16.45 5.86
CA TYR A 234 -1.26 17.13 5.71
C TYR A 234 -0.85 17.23 4.24
N GLN A 235 -0.98 18.40 3.63
CA GLN A 235 -0.69 18.59 2.21
C GLN A 235 0.76 18.33 1.83
N PRO A 236 1.78 18.74 2.62
CA PRO A 236 3.17 18.39 2.29
C PRO A 236 3.45 16.88 2.26
N GLY A 237 2.72 16.08 3.02
CA GLY A 237 2.80 14.61 2.95
C GLY A 237 2.33 14.09 1.59
N TRP A 238 1.19 14.58 1.09
CA TRP A 238 0.70 14.28 -0.26
C TRP A 238 1.66 14.73 -1.34
N ASP A 239 2.27 15.90 -1.19
CA ASP A 239 3.27 16.38 -2.14
C ASP A 239 4.50 15.48 -2.16
N GLU A 240 4.91 14.93 -1.00
CA GLU A 240 5.99 13.97 -0.92
C GLU A 240 5.58 12.63 -1.55
N PHE A 241 4.35 12.15 -1.32
CA PHE A 241 3.83 10.94 -1.98
C PHE A 241 3.93 11.06 -3.51
N TRP A 242 3.40 12.12 -4.07
CA TRP A 242 3.42 12.32 -5.52
C TRP A 242 4.82 12.56 -6.07
N ARG A 243 5.69 13.18 -5.30
CA ARG A 243 7.09 13.37 -5.68
C ARG A 243 7.80 12.04 -5.94
N HIS A 244 7.45 10.98 -5.20
CA HIS A 244 7.99 9.64 -5.36
C HIS A 244 7.26 8.80 -6.42
N ASN A 245 5.96 8.96 -6.57
CA ASN A 245 5.12 8.07 -7.35
C ASN A 245 4.81 8.57 -8.77
N ALA A 246 4.67 9.90 -8.94
CA ALA A 246 4.41 10.55 -10.22
C ALA A 246 4.99 11.98 -10.22
N GLY A 247 6.29 12.10 -10.02
CA GLY A 247 6.93 13.39 -9.81
C GLY A 247 8.44 13.41 -10.05
N SER A 248 9.14 14.24 -9.28
CA SER A 248 10.57 14.55 -9.51
C SER A 248 11.54 13.47 -9.04
N VAL A 249 11.12 12.53 -8.23
CA VAL A 249 11.96 11.44 -7.68
C VAL A 249 11.69 10.11 -8.35
N GLY A 250 10.42 9.80 -8.59
CA GLY A 250 9.99 8.56 -9.21
C GLY A 250 8.74 8.74 -10.06
N SER A 251 8.46 7.74 -10.89
CA SER A 251 7.39 7.78 -11.88
C SER A 251 6.61 6.46 -12.02
N ALA A 252 6.66 5.59 -11.03
CA ALA A 252 6.04 4.27 -11.07
C ALA A 252 4.58 4.31 -11.51
N LEU A 253 3.79 5.24 -10.96
CA LEU A 253 2.37 5.35 -11.25
C LEU A 253 2.04 6.02 -12.60
N THR A 254 3.02 6.54 -13.31
CA THR A 254 2.80 7.03 -14.68
C THR A 254 2.72 5.91 -15.71
N ALA A 255 3.20 4.70 -15.36
CA ALA A 255 3.20 3.52 -16.22
C ALA A 255 2.44 2.33 -15.63
N THR A 256 2.13 2.36 -14.32
CA THR A 256 1.47 1.28 -13.59
C THR A 256 0.29 1.85 -12.81
N PRO A 257 -0.95 1.34 -13.01
CA PRO A 257 -2.11 1.84 -12.29
C PRO A 257 -2.07 1.48 -10.80
N ILE A 258 -2.54 2.42 -9.98
CA ILE A 258 -2.69 2.26 -8.53
C ILE A 258 -4.13 1.87 -8.18
N LEU A 259 -4.27 0.96 -7.20
CA LEU A 259 -5.51 0.59 -6.54
C LEU A 259 -5.36 0.88 -5.04
N PRO A 260 -5.66 2.10 -4.58
CA PRO A 260 -5.47 2.47 -3.18
C PRO A 260 -6.68 2.12 -2.31
N ALA A 261 -6.48 1.91 -1.01
CA ALA A 261 -7.52 1.87 0.00
C ALA A 261 -7.35 3.04 0.99
N LEU A 262 -8.40 3.32 1.75
CA LEU A 262 -8.35 4.26 2.88
C LEU A 262 -7.69 3.59 4.09
N GLY A 263 -6.69 4.24 4.68
CA GLY A 263 -6.11 3.87 5.96
C GLY A 263 -6.60 4.76 7.12
N ASN A 264 -6.08 4.51 8.32
CA ASN A 264 -6.38 5.38 9.46
C ASN A 264 -5.67 6.75 9.32
N TRP A 265 -4.53 6.82 8.65
CA TRP A 265 -3.86 8.08 8.39
C TRP A 265 -4.62 8.95 7.38
N GLU A 266 -5.40 8.39 6.45
CA GLU A 266 -6.33 9.13 5.61
C GLU A 266 -7.55 9.68 6.38
N ASN A 267 -7.60 9.44 7.69
CA ASN A 267 -8.54 10.05 8.64
C ASN A 267 -7.83 10.95 9.68
N PHE A 268 -6.56 11.30 9.48
CA PHE A 268 -5.72 12.02 10.43
C PHE A 268 -5.20 13.34 9.86
N ALA A 269 -5.33 14.44 10.61
CA ALA A 269 -4.95 15.77 10.13
C ALA A 269 -3.43 16.05 10.17
N ALA A 270 -2.64 15.21 10.82
CA ALA A 270 -1.21 15.34 11.09
C ALA A 270 -0.81 16.52 11.99
N ILE A 271 -0.51 17.70 11.49
CA ILE A 271 0.17 18.75 12.24
C ILE A 271 -0.66 19.30 13.42
N ASN A 272 -1.94 19.58 13.20
CA ASN A 272 -2.76 20.37 14.14
C ASN A 272 -4.08 19.71 14.46
N GLY A 273 -4.11 18.67 15.23
CA GLY A 273 -5.39 18.15 15.69
C GLY A 273 -5.59 16.65 15.58
N GLY A 274 -4.74 15.96 14.88
CA GLY A 274 -4.86 14.51 14.75
C GLY A 274 -6.24 14.10 14.27
N TYR A 275 -6.96 13.35 15.08
CA TYR A 275 -8.37 12.97 14.83
C TYR A 275 -9.38 14.00 15.35
N GLY A 276 -8.94 15.10 15.89
CA GLY A 276 -9.79 16.20 16.37
C GLY A 276 -9.97 17.31 15.32
N THR A 277 -10.34 18.48 15.83
CA THR A 277 -10.43 19.72 15.04
C THR A 277 -9.08 20.44 15.09
N ASP A 278 -8.55 20.82 13.96
CA ASP A 278 -7.28 21.52 13.83
C ASP A 278 -7.39 23.02 14.21
N ALA A 279 -6.25 23.74 14.16
CA ALA A 279 -6.20 25.16 14.48
C ALA A 279 -7.01 26.05 13.51
N ASP A 280 -7.29 25.58 12.31
CA ASP A 280 -8.10 26.27 11.30
C ASP A 280 -9.61 25.91 11.41
N GLY A 281 -9.99 25.14 12.45
CA GLY A 281 -11.37 24.74 12.71
C GLY A 281 -11.88 23.59 11.85
N ARG A 282 -10.98 22.83 11.18
CA ARG A 282 -11.35 21.70 10.33
C ARG A 282 -11.26 20.41 11.12
N PHE A 283 -12.26 19.55 10.95
CA PHE A 283 -12.25 18.23 11.57
C PHE A 283 -11.35 17.28 10.77
N GLY A 284 -10.30 16.78 11.42
CA GLY A 284 -9.23 15.99 10.80
C GLY A 284 -9.71 14.83 9.92
N PRO A 285 -10.56 13.93 10.42
CA PRO A 285 -11.04 12.78 9.65
C PRO A 285 -11.72 13.17 8.33
N LYS A 286 -12.62 14.16 8.38
CA LYS A 286 -13.30 14.62 7.15
C LYS A 286 -12.34 15.29 6.18
N PHE A 287 -11.50 16.18 6.68
CA PHE A 287 -10.57 16.95 5.85
C PHE A 287 -9.53 16.06 5.17
N ALA A 288 -9.05 15.04 5.86
CA ALA A 288 -8.12 14.06 5.32
C ALA A 288 -8.76 13.21 4.22
N ARG A 289 -9.97 12.68 4.46
CA ARG A 289 -10.73 11.92 3.45
C ARG A 289 -11.04 12.76 2.21
N ASP A 290 -11.41 14.02 2.38
CA ASP A 290 -11.64 14.93 1.24
C ASP A 290 -10.39 15.10 0.37
N LYS A 291 -9.18 15.13 0.96
CA LYS A 291 -7.92 15.13 0.19
C LYS A 291 -7.68 13.82 -0.55
N TYR A 292 -7.91 12.67 0.10
CA TYR A 292 -7.80 11.37 -0.54
C TYR A 292 -8.70 11.31 -1.78
N HIS A 293 -9.97 11.69 -1.66
CA HIS A 293 -10.92 11.72 -2.78
C HIS A 293 -10.63 12.80 -3.83
N ALA A 294 -9.86 13.83 -3.50
CA ALA A 294 -9.39 14.78 -4.52
C ALA A 294 -8.32 14.15 -5.43
N TYR A 295 -7.54 13.22 -4.91
CA TYR A 295 -6.51 12.53 -5.69
C TYR A 295 -7.02 11.27 -6.39
N PHE A 296 -7.87 10.48 -5.76
CA PHE A 296 -8.26 9.16 -6.25
C PHE A 296 -9.73 9.13 -6.69
N ASP A 297 -9.93 8.64 -7.92
CA ASP A 297 -11.23 8.44 -8.55
C ASP A 297 -11.43 6.92 -8.71
N ALA A 298 -12.04 6.27 -7.72
CA ALA A 298 -12.30 4.83 -7.80
C ALA A 298 -13.52 4.52 -8.69
N PRO A 299 -13.70 3.27 -9.14
CA PRO A 299 -14.92 2.85 -9.82
C PRO A 299 -16.15 3.03 -8.92
N ASP A 300 -17.28 3.46 -9.52
CA ASP A 300 -18.54 3.59 -8.81
C ASP A 300 -18.97 2.27 -8.15
N ASN A 301 -19.24 2.31 -6.86
CA ASN A 301 -19.71 1.17 -6.08
C ASN A 301 -21.25 1.04 -6.06
N GLY A 302 -21.97 1.92 -6.73
CA GLY A 302 -23.44 1.95 -6.73
C GLY A 302 -24.05 2.49 -5.43
N THR A 303 -23.26 3.07 -4.53
CA THR A 303 -23.68 3.64 -3.23
C THR A 303 -23.19 5.11 -3.15
N PRO A 304 -23.92 6.06 -3.77
CA PRO A 304 -23.44 7.45 -3.90
C PRO A 304 -23.10 8.14 -2.57
N GLU A 305 -23.76 7.77 -1.47
CA GLU A 305 -23.51 8.27 -0.11
C GLU A 305 -22.16 7.82 0.45
N HIS A 306 -21.58 6.72 -0.05
CA HIS A 306 -20.29 6.25 0.39
C HIS A 306 -19.14 6.66 -0.53
N ARG A 307 -19.44 7.46 -1.57
CA ARG A 307 -18.46 7.83 -2.58
C ARG A 307 -17.71 6.59 -3.08
N ASP A 308 -16.43 6.71 -3.31
CA ASP A 308 -15.55 5.64 -3.83
C ASP A 308 -14.71 5.00 -2.70
N ASN A 309 -15.27 4.84 -1.50
CA ASN A 309 -14.55 4.31 -0.34
C ASN A 309 -14.24 2.82 -0.46
N TYR A 310 -15.11 2.08 -1.14
CA TYR A 310 -14.92 0.68 -1.48
C TYR A 310 -15.31 0.45 -2.94
N TYR A 311 -14.61 -0.42 -3.61
CA TYR A 311 -14.79 -0.61 -5.05
C TYR A 311 -14.25 -1.95 -5.54
N ARG A 312 -14.58 -2.30 -6.79
CA ARG A 312 -14.09 -3.48 -7.49
C ARG A 312 -13.38 -3.09 -8.78
N VAL A 313 -12.26 -3.76 -9.05
CA VAL A 313 -11.58 -3.73 -10.34
C VAL A 313 -11.42 -5.16 -10.84
N ASP A 314 -11.82 -5.39 -12.09
CA ASP A 314 -11.57 -6.66 -12.78
C ASP A 314 -10.38 -6.49 -13.74
N TYR A 315 -9.34 -7.30 -13.53
CA TYR A 315 -8.13 -7.32 -14.35
C TYR A 315 -7.92 -8.72 -14.97
N GLY A 316 -8.48 -8.94 -16.14
CA GLY A 316 -8.47 -10.27 -16.79
C GLY A 316 -9.19 -11.34 -15.95
N PRO A 317 -8.49 -12.38 -15.51
CA PRO A 317 -9.06 -13.41 -14.64
C PRO A 317 -9.20 -12.99 -13.18
N LEU A 318 -8.69 -11.82 -12.81
CA LEU A 318 -8.64 -11.37 -11.42
C LEU A 318 -9.81 -10.43 -11.10
N THR A 319 -10.33 -10.54 -9.90
CA THR A 319 -11.18 -9.53 -9.26
C THR A 319 -10.46 -9.02 -8.02
N ILE A 320 -10.26 -7.71 -7.96
CA ILE A 320 -9.72 -7.00 -6.79
C ILE A 320 -10.88 -6.28 -6.11
N ILE A 321 -11.11 -6.58 -4.85
CA ILE A 321 -12.10 -5.92 -4.00
C ILE A 321 -11.37 -5.09 -2.97
N THR A 322 -11.61 -3.79 -2.97
CA THR A 322 -11.12 -2.84 -1.97
C THR A 322 -12.23 -2.48 -1.01
N LEU A 323 -11.97 -2.55 0.31
CA LEU A 323 -12.94 -2.22 1.35
C LEU A 323 -12.39 -1.09 2.24
N ASP A 324 -13.30 -0.26 2.77
CA ASP A 324 -13.01 0.73 3.80
C ASP A 324 -13.13 0.09 5.19
N SER A 325 -12.00 -0.05 5.87
CA SER A 325 -11.93 -0.62 7.22
C SER A 325 -11.87 0.44 8.32
N SER A 326 -12.04 1.72 8.00
CA SER A 326 -11.75 2.81 8.93
C SER A 326 -12.82 3.07 9.98
N LYS A 327 -14.05 2.56 9.82
CA LYS A 327 -15.12 2.76 10.80
C LYS A 327 -16.11 1.60 10.86
N GLY A 328 -16.45 1.17 12.08
CA GLY A 328 -17.46 0.13 12.33
C GLY A 328 -18.67 0.66 13.08
N VAL A 329 -19.77 -0.11 13.05
CA VAL A 329 -20.98 0.15 13.84
C VAL A 329 -21.54 -1.17 14.41
N PRO A 330 -22.01 -1.18 15.68
CA PRO A 330 -21.95 -0.06 16.65
C PRO A 330 -20.50 0.32 16.95
N GLU A 331 -20.28 1.60 17.26
CA GLU A 331 -18.97 2.08 17.68
C GLU A 331 -18.47 1.31 18.90
N ASP A 332 -17.21 0.91 18.86
CA ASP A 332 -16.53 0.25 19.97
C ASP A 332 -15.31 1.06 20.42
N ARG A 333 -14.98 0.96 21.71
CA ARG A 333 -13.85 1.67 22.27
C ARG A 333 -13.35 0.99 23.54
N ARG A 334 -12.11 1.21 23.88
CA ARG A 334 -11.49 0.65 25.09
C ARG A 334 -12.26 0.99 26.35
N SER A 335 -12.91 2.16 26.43
CA SER A 335 -13.71 2.57 27.58
C SER A 335 -14.98 1.71 27.82
N ASN A 336 -15.42 0.94 26.82
CA ASN A 336 -16.55 0.02 26.97
C ASN A 336 -16.20 -1.19 27.87
N TYR A 337 -14.91 -1.41 28.11
CA TYR A 337 -14.39 -2.54 28.87
C TYR A 337 -13.80 -2.06 30.20
N PRO A 338 -14.36 -2.46 31.36
CA PRO A 338 -13.81 -2.14 32.67
C PRO A 338 -12.35 -2.57 32.78
N ALA A 339 -11.49 -1.74 33.38
CA ALA A 339 -10.04 -2.00 33.41
C ALA A 339 -9.67 -3.37 34.06
N ALA A 340 -10.47 -3.83 35.03
CA ALA A 340 -10.26 -5.12 35.71
C ALA A 340 -10.67 -6.33 34.85
N GLU A 341 -11.43 -6.11 33.78
CA GLU A 341 -11.93 -7.17 32.88
C GLU A 341 -11.15 -7.21 31.55
N ARG A 342 -10.27 -6.24 31.33
CA ARG A 342 -9.47 -6.20 30.12
C ARG A 342 -8.47 -7.35 30.08
N LEU A 343 -8.26 -7.86 28.89
CA LEU A 343 -7.28 -8.91 28.66
C LEU A 343 -5.86 -8.43 28.92
N THR A 344 -5.02 -9.37 29.32
CA THR A 344 -3.58 -9.17 29.50
C THR A 344 -2.80 -10.30 28.83
N GLY A 345 -1.68 -9.99 28.19
CA GLY A 345 -0.88 -11.02 27.53
C GLY A 345 -1.50 -11.52 26.21
N ALA A 346 -1.19 -12.76 25.86
CA ALA A 346 -1.53 -13.38 24.57
C ALA A 346 -2.92 -14.03 24.53
N GLN A 347 -3.94 -13.42 25.09
CA GLN A 347 -5.30 -13.95 25.10
C GLN A 347 -6.07 -13.46 23.85
N TYR A 348 -6.50 -14.42 23.04
CA TYR A 348 -7.34 -14.14 21.90
C TYR A 348 -8.80 -13.89 22.32
N THR A 349 -9.43 -12.91 21.70
CA THR A 349 -10.86 -12.61 21.89
C THR A 349 -11.57 -12.42 20.55
N GLY A 350 -12.88 -12.42 20.62
CA GLY A 350 -13.74 -12.11 19.48
C GLY A 350 -13.44 -10.75 18.84
N PRO A 351 -13.94 -10.53 17.62
CA PRO A 351 -13.46 -9.45 16.76
C PRO A 351 -13.78 -8.03 17.26
N GLY A 352 -14.83 -7.83 18.06
CA GLY A 352 -15.35 -6.48 18.32
C GLY A 352 -16.18 -5.94 17.14
N THR A 353 -16.54 -4.66 17.17
CA THR A 353 -17.42 -4.04 16.16
C THR A 353 -16.83 -2.84 15.44
N ASP A 354 -15.76 -2.24 15.94
CA ASP A 354 -15.13 -1.06 15.35
C ASP A 354 -13.59 -1.18 15.38
N THR A 355 -12.94 -0.67 14.36
CA THR A 355 -11.47 -0.64 14.26
C THR A 355 -10.88 0.61 14.89
N GLN A 356 -11.68 1.66 15.11
CA GLN A 356 -11.13 2.98 15.46
C GLN A 356 -11.99 3.73 16.48
N GLU A 357 -11.42 4.00 17.67
CA GLU A 357 -12.09 4.76 18.72
C GLU A 357 -11.84 6.27 18.69
N ASN A 358 -10.97 6.75 17.80
CA ASN A 358 -10.41 8.10 17.84
C ASN A 358 -11.39 9.21 17.46
N TYR A 359 -12.44 8.87 16.72
CA TYR A 359 -13.54 9.78 16.43
C TYR A 359 -14.86 9.02 16.33
N THR A 360 -15.98 9.72 16.44
CA THR A 360 -17.32 9.14 16.36
C THR A 360 -18.00 9.49 15.02
N VAL A 361 -18.96 8.68 14.61
CA VAL A 361 -19.85 8.97 13.47
C VAL A 361 -20.49 10.34 13.66
N ALA A 362 -21.02 10.62 14.86
CA ALA A 362 -21.66 11.91 15.16
C ALA A 362 -20.70 13.12 15.03
N GLN A 363 -19.42 12.96 15.38
CA GLN A 363 -18.41 14.02 15.16
C GLN A 363 -18.15 14.24 13.67
N TYR A 364 -18.09 13.16 12.90
CA TYR A 364 -17.88 13.23 11.47
C TYR A 364 -19.05 13.92 10.74
N GLU A 365 -20.28 13.52 11.08
CA GLU A 365 -21.51 14.12 10.55
C GLU A 365 -21.66 15.61 10.95
N ALA A 366 -21.33 15.94 12.21
CA ALA A 366 -21.34 17.33 12.68
C ALA A 366 -20.34 18.23 11.93
N ALA A 367 -19.27 17.66 11.38
CA ALA A 367 -18.32 18.34 10.52
C ALA A 367 -18.77 18.40 9.04
N GLY A 368 -19.97 17.90 8.71
CA GLY A 368 -20.52 17.85 7.37
C GLY A 368 -20.06 16.65 6.54
N GLY A 369 -19.48 15.63 7.16
CA GLY A 369 -19.15 14.37 6.52
C GLY A 369 -20.39 13.49 6.37
N THR A 370 -20.54 12.80 5.25
CA THR A 370 -21.70 11.93 4.94
C THR A 370 -21.31 10.59 4.33
N ASP A 371 -20.02 10.36 4.11
CA ASP A 371 -19.49 9.28 3.29
C ASP A 371 -18.86 8.12 4.09
N LEU A 372 -19.01 8.07 5.42
CA LEU A 372 -18.54 6.92 6.19
C LEU A 372 -19.26 5.64 5.74
N SER A 373 -18.49 4.58 5.54
CA SER A 373 -18.96 3.30 5.04
C SER A 373 -18.70 2.17 6.05
N PRO A 374 -19.58 1.98 7.04
CA PRO A 374 -19.40 0.94 8.03
C PRO A 374 -19.28 -0.45 7.40
N PHE A 375 -18.36 -1.27 7.97
CA PHE A 375 -18.01 -2.57 7.41
C PHE A 375 -18.77 -3.78 8.04
N ASN A 376 -19.58 -3.56 9.06
CA ASN A 376 -20.21 -4.64 9.84
C ASN A 376 -21.30 -5.39 9.06
N PRO A 377 -21.63 -6.64 9.46
CA PRO A 377 -22.67 -7.42 8.83
C PRO A 377 -24.01 -6.67 8.72
N GLY A 378 -24.59 -6.70 7.51
CA GLY A 378 -25.85 -6.05 7.19
C GLY A 378 -25.76 -4.59 6.75
N THR A 379 -24.57 -3.95 6.81
CA THR A 379 -24.34 -2.62 6.26
C THR A 379 -24.30 -2.62 4.73
N ALA A 380 -24.35 -1.45 4.11
CA ALA A 380 -24.29 -1.34 2.66
C ALA A 380 -23.00 -1.93 2.09
N GLN A 381 -21.84 -1.60 2.68
CA GLN A 381 -20.55 -2.15 2.27
C GLN A 381 -20.48 -3.67 2.40
N TRP A 382 -20.97 -4.23 3.52
CA TRP A 382 -21.02 -5.67 3.73
C TRP A 382 -21.85 -6.39 2.66
N ASN A 383 -23.08 -5.90 2.41
CA ASN A 383 -23.98 -6.50 1.43
C ASN A 383 -23.42 -6.37 0.01
N TRP A 384 -22.79 -5.23 -0.29
CA TRP A 384 -22.11 -5.01 -1.56
C TRP A 384 -20.94 -5.99 -1.73
N ALA A 385 -20.06 -6.13 -0.73
CA ALA A 385 -18.94 -7.06 -0.77
C ALA A 385 -19.40 -8.50 -1.02
N GLN A 386 -20.46 -8.95 -0.31
CA GLN A 386 -21.04 -10.26 -0.53
C GLN A 386 -21.53 -10.46 -1.97
N ALA A 387 -22.21 -9.46 -2.53
CA ALA A 387 -22.69 -9.53 -3.90
C ALA A 387 -21.55 -9.59 -4.92
N GLN A 388 -20.46 -8.80 -4.70
CA GLN A 388 -19.29 -8.81 -5.59
C GLN A 388 -18.53 -10.14 -5.52
N LEU A 389 -18.36 -10.71 -4.33
CA LEU A 389 -17.72 -12.00 -4.14
C LEU A 389 -18.53 -13.13 -4.81
N ALA A 390 -19.85 -13.11 -4.65
CA ALA A 390 -20.74 -14.08 -5.29
C ALA A 390 -20.68 -13.99 -6.82
N ASP A 391 -20.69 -12.77 -7.38
CA ASP A 391 -20.56 -12.55 -8.82
C ASP A 391 -19.20 -13.00 -9.34
N ALA A 392 -18.12 -12.63 -8.66
CA ALA A 392 -16.76 -13.03 -9.04
C ALA A 392 -16.63 -14.57 -9.07
N ARG A 393 -17.14 -15.26 -8.04
CA ARG A 393 -17.12 -16.72 -7.98
C ARG A 393 -17.97 -17.35 -9.09
N ALA A 394 -19.17 -16.82 -9.35
CA ALA A 394 -20.03 -17.30 -10.43
C ALA A 394 -19.41 -17.14 -11.82
N ASN A 395 -18.52 -16.17 -11.96
CA ASN A 395 -17.77 -15.88 -13.18
C ASN A 395 -16.40 -16.59 -13.26
N GLY A 396 -16.01 -17.38 -12.26
CA GLY A 396 -14.72 -18.07 -12.23
C GLY A 396 -13.51 -17.12 -12.10
N GLN A 397 -13.68 -15.98 -11.41
CA GLN A 397 -12.62 -15.01 -11.16
C GLN A 397 -11.80 -15.43 -9.94
N ILE A 398 -10.50 -15.18 -9.99
CA ILE A 398 -9.59 -15.30 -8.84
C ILE A 398 -9.71 -14.01 -8.04
N VAL A 399 -10.07 -14.12 -6.77
CA VAL A 399 -10.39 -12.95 -5.94
C VAL A 399 -9.26 -12.63 -4.97
N PHE A 400 -8.82 -11.37 -4.98
CA PHE A 400 -8.00 -10.77 -3.94
C PHE A 400 -8.79 -9.64 -3.29
N VAL A 401 -8.62 -9.48 -1.98
CA VAL A 401 -9.28 -8.43 -1.22
C VAL A 401 -8.22 -7.57 -0.55
N GLN A 402 -8.45 -6.27 -0.44
CA GLN A 402 -7.62 -5.38 0.36
C GLN A 402 -8.45 -4.46 1.24
N TRP A 403 -7.93 -4.20 2.41
CA TRP A 403 -8.33 -3.14 3.34
C TRP A 403 -7.15 -2.81 4.25
N HIS A 404 -7.20 -1.70 4.97
CA HIS A 404 -6.03 -1.25 5.70
C HIS A 404 -5.76 -2.01 7.01
N HIS A 405 -6.73 -2.05 7.94
CA HIS A 405 -6.52 -2.60 9.28
C HIS A 405 -6.33 -4.12 9.26
N ALA A 406 -5.12 -4.61 9.56
CA ALA A 406 -4.81 -6.04 9.54
C ALA A 406 -5.69 -6.83 10.51
N ALA A 407 -6.51 -7.76 9.96
CA ALA A 407 -7.43 -8.56 10.76
C ALA A 407 -6.70 -9.55 11.67
N TYR A 408 -5.55 -10.03 11.24
CA TYR A 408 -4.69 -11.00 11.93
C TYR A 408 -3.27 -10.46 11.91
N SER A 409 -2.75 -10.04 13.07
CA SER A 409 -1.39 -9.54 13.19
C SER A 409 -0.89 -9.67 14.64
N ASP A 410 0.38 -10.01 14.80
CA ASP A 410 1.12 -9.96 16.06
C ASP A 410 1.76 -8.57 16.32
N GLY A 411 1.52 -7.60 15.45
CA GLY A 411 2.01 -6.23 15.54
C GLY A 411 1.27 -5.35 16.56
N GLU A 412 1.59 -4.07 16.58
CA GLU A 412 1.05 -3.12 17.57
C GLU A 412 -0.47 -2.98 17.51
N HIS A 413 -1.05 -3.05 16.32
CA HIS A 413 -2.47 -2.85 16.06
C HIS A 413 -3.27 -4.17 15.95
N GLY A 414 -2.66 -5.32 16.18
CA GLY A 414 -3.33 -6.61 16.25
C GLY A 414 -4.15 -6.85 17.53
N LEU A 415 -4.05 -5.98 18.55
CA LEU A 415 -4.73 -6.15 19.84
C LEU A 415 -6.17 -5.61 19.79
N PRO A 416 -7.15 -6.39 20.28
CA PRO A 416 -8.55 -5.98 20.30
C PRO A 416 -8.82 -4.85 21.30
N MET A 417 -9.95 -4.16 21.16
CA MET A 417 -10.35 -3.03 22.02
C MET A 417 -10.40 -3.36 23.50
N ASN A 418 -10.73 -4.59 23.87
CA ASN A 418 -10.79 -5.06 25.24
C ASN A 418 -9.44 -5.49 25.85
N HIS A 419 -8.31 -5.24 25.18
CA HIS A 419 -6.99 -5.50 25.73
C HIS A 419 -6.42 -4.28 26.48
N VAL A 420 -5.65 -4.48 27.57
CA VAL A 420 -5.04 -3.39 28.36
C VAL A 420 -4.08 -2.53 27.54
N SER A 421 -3.42 -3.11 26.55
CA SER A 421 -2.45 -2.46 25.69
C SER A 421 -2.99 -2.19 24.28
N SER A 422 -4.31 -2.23 24.07
CA SER A 422 -4.91 -1.88 22.78
C SER A 422 -4.51 -0.47 22.36
N SER A 423 -4.17 -0.30 21.11
CA SER A 423 -3.91 1.02 20.51
C SER A 423 -5.18 1.85 20.33
N GLY A 424 -6.37 1.21 20.39
CA GLY A 424 -7.65 1.83 20.04
C GLY A 424 -7.88 1.88 18.51
N GLN A 425 -7.05 1.16 17.76
CA GLN A 425 -7.09 1.08 16.29
C GLN A 425 -6.84 -0.35 15.81
N GLY A 426 -7.32 -1.36 16.55
CA GLY A 426 -7.06 -2.77 16.22
C GLY A 426 -7.83 -3.27 15.02
N GLY A 427 -7.19 -4.09 14.16
CA GLY A 427 -7.79 -4.68 12.97
C GLY A 427 -8.72 -5.87 13.22
N THR A 428 -8.76 -6.41 14.45
CA THR A 428 -9.55 -7.61 14.79
C THR A 428 -11.04 -7.55 14.38
N PRO A 429 -11.74 -6.39 14.38
CA PRO A 429 -13.12 -6.31 13.91
C PRO A 429 -13.32 -6.72 12.45
N MET A 430 -12.30 -6.62 11.61
CA MET A 430 -12.37 -7.06 10.20
C MET A 430 -12.46 -8.58 10.04
N ARG A 431 -12.21 -9.35 11.09
CA ARG A 431 -12.40 -10.83 11.10
C ARG A 431 -13.83 -11.25 10.82
N VAL A 432 -14.80 -10.34 10.95
CA VAL A 432 -16.21 -10.63 10.59
C VAL A 432 -16.37 -11.04 9.13
N TYR A 433 -15.46 -10.64 8.24
CA TYR A 433 -15.49 -11.04 6.83
C TYR A 433 -14.99 -12.46 6.58
N HIS A 434 -14.26 -13.09 7.51
CA HIS A 434 -13.53 -14.33 7.26
C HIS A 434 -14.41 -15.44 6.65
N ASP A 435 -15.52 -15.78 7.29
CA ASP A 435 -16.41 -16.88 6.82
C ASP A 435 -16.90 -16.63 5.39
N MET A 436 -17.19 -15.36 5.06
CA MET A 436 -17.61 -14.98 3.71
C MET A 436 -16.46 -15.14 2.71
N LEU A 437 -15.25 -14.70 3.06
CA LEU A 437 -14.08 -14.78 2.18
C LEU A 437 -13.71 -16.24 1.90
N GLU A 438 -13.73 -17.10 2.92
CA GLU A 438 -13.49 -18.52 2.78
C GLU A 438 -14.57 -19.20 1.92
N GLN A 439 -15.85 -18.90 2.18
CA GLN A 439 -16.98 -19.42 1.39
C GLN A 439 -16.86 -19.13 -0.10
N TYR A 440 -16.37 -17.96 -0.47
CA TYR A 440 -16.21 -17.55 -1.87
C TYR A 440 -14.82 -17.85 -2.45
N GLY A 441 -13.93 -18.50 -1.68
CA GLY A 441 -12.62 -18.97 -2.14
C GLY A 441 -11.65 -17.84 -2.45
N VAL A 442 -11.64 -16.77 -1.63
CA VAL A 442 -10.68 -15.66 -1.76
C VAL A 442 -9.26 -16.18 -1.60
N ALA A 443 -8.37 -15.81 -2.54
CA ALA A 443 -6.99 -16.28 -2.55
C ALA A 443 -6.15 -15.64 -1.42
N ALA A 444 -6.25 -14.33 -1.27
CA ALA A 444 -5.57 -13.61 -0.19
C ALA A 444 -6.26 -12.29 0.16
N VAL A 445 -6.05 -11.85 1.40
CA VAL A 445 -6.34 -10.53 1.92
C VAL A 445 -5.03 -9.80 2.15
N LEU A 446 -4.94 -8.56 1.68
CA LEU A 446 -3.76 -7.71 1.74
C LEU A 446 -4.07 -6.48 2.59
N SER A 447 -3.31 -6.28 3.66
CA SER A 447 -3.50 -5.22 4.65
C SER A 447 -2.17 -4.57 5.03
N GLY A 448 -2.22 -3.48 5.80
CA GLY A 448 -1.08 -2.85 6.43
C GLY A 448 -1.35 -2.58 7.91
N HIS A 449 -1.09 -1.35 8.37
CA HIS A 449 -1.46 -0.83 9.67
C HIS A 449 -0.61 -1.27 10.86
N SER A 450 -0.20 -2.53 10.94
CA SER A 450 0.65 -2.99 12.05
C SER A 450 2.14 -2.77 11.82
N GLU A 451 2.50 -2.18 10.69
CA GLU A 451 3.85 -1.79 10.31
C GLU A 451 4.86 -2.96 10.44
N MET A 452 4.46 -4.10 9.92
CA MET A 452 5.28 -5.30 9.90
C MET A 452 5.07 -6.09 8.60
N PHE A 453 5.86 -7.13 8.41
CA PHE A 453 5.62 -8.08 7.33
C PHE A 453 5.30 -9.44 7.94
N GLU A 454 4.06 -9.83 7.85
CA GLU A 454 3.52 -11.05 8.46
C GLU A 454 2.58 -11.77 7.49
N ARG A 455 2.54 -13.10 7.60
CA ARG A 455 1.57 -13.94 6.92
C ARG A 455 0.83 -14.82 7.93
N SER A 456 -0.49 -14.78 7.86
CA SER A 456 -1.39 -15.67 8.58
C SER A 456 -2.17 -16.55 7.61
N PHE A 457 -2.50 -17.76 8.04
CA PHE A 457 -3.40 -18.65 7.32
C PHE A 457 -4.58 -19.01 8.22
N VAL A 458 -5.79 -18.77 7.74
CA VAL A 458 -7.01 -19.04 8.48
C VAL A 458 -7.89 -20.00 7.68
N ASP A 459 -8.16 -21.14 8.27
CA ASP A 459 -9.04 -22.21 7.77
C ASP A 459 -10.11 -22.43 8.84
N GLY A 460 -11.21 -21.70 8.73
CA GLY A 460 -12.26 -21.64 9.76
C GLY A 460 -13.10 -22.92 9.82
N ASN A 461 -13.25 -23.60 8.70
CA ASN A 461 -14.02 -24.82 8.60
C ASN A 461 -13.17 -26.10 8.72
N ASN A 462 -11.84 -25.99 8.76
CA ASN A 462 -10.84 -27.06 8.88
C ASN A 462 -10.91 -28.07 7.71
N ASP A 463 -11.14 -27.62 6.49
CA ASP A 463 -11.15 -28.46 5.29
C ASP A 463 -9.80 -28.46 4.52
N GLY A 464 -8.84 -27.71 5.00
CA GLY A 464 -7.52 -27.53 4.39
C GLY A 464 -7.49 -26.45 3.30
N ILE A 465 -8.59 -25.72 3.12
CA ILE A 465 -8.71 -24.62 2.17
C ILE A 465 -9.08 -23.36 2.96
N GLY A 466 -8.09 -22.55 3.28
CA GLY A 466 -8.29 -21.30 4.03
C GLY A 466 -7.95 -20.07 3.21
N VAL A 467 -7.98 -18.93 3.86
CA VAL A 467 -7.63 -17.62 3.32
C VAL A 467 -6.26 -17.20 3.85
N MET A 468 -5.37 -16.75 2.96
CA MET A 468 -4.10 -16.12 3.34
C MET A 468 -4.35 -14.66 3.70
N TYR A 469 -3.77 -14.20 4.80
CA TYR A 469 -3.77 -12.81 5.22
C TYR A 469 -2.33 -12.32 5.30
N TYR A 470 -2.05 -11.22 4.60
CA TYR A 470 -0.75 -10.57 4.65
C TYR A 470 -0.87 -9.17 5.24
N ASP A 471 -0.04 -8.88 6.24
CA ASP A 471 0.30 -7.52 6.62
C ASP A 471 1.54 -7.13 5.81
N VAL A 472 1.40 -6.15 4.92
CA VAL A 472 2.44 -5.64 4.02
C VAL A 472 2.83 -4.20 4.33
N GLY A 473 2.64 -3.79 5.58
CA GLY A 473 2.86 -2.45 6.10
C GLY A 473 4.31 -2.04 6.25
N VAL A 474 5.15 -2.34 5.26
CA VAL A 474 6.61 -2.12 5.31
C VAL A 474 7.13 -1.34 4.10
N SER A 475 6.28 -0.59 3.39
CA SER A 475 6.76 0.03 2.15
C SER A 475 7.64 1.26 2.34
N GLY A 476 7.38 2.07 3.36
CA GLY A 476 8.12 3.31 3.65
C GLY A 476 8.17 3.66 5.13
N ASP A 477 7.22 3.16 5.90
CA ASP A 477 7.20 3.08 7.35
C ASP A 477 7.17 1.60 7.78
N GLY A 478 7.23 1.29 9.05
CA GLY A 478 6.92 -0.07 9.50
C GLY A 478 8.08 -1.01 9.69
N LEU A 479 9.10 -0.62 10.36
CA LEU A 479 10.13 -1.54 10.85
C LEU A 479 9.93 -1.89 12.33
N ARG A 480 8.68 -1.79 12.84
CA ARG A 480 8.35 -2.05 14.24
C ARG A 480 8.38 -3.54 14.56
N GLY A 481 7.65 -4.34 13.81
CA GLY A 481 7.56 -5.79 14.00
C GLY A 481 6.65 -6.20 15.15
N GLU A 482 6.81 -7.45 15.61
CA GLU A 482 5.95 -8.09 16.58
C GLU A 482 5.92 -7.39 17.94
N ARG A 483 4.73 -7.33 18.54
CA ARG A 483 4.51 -6.72 19.85
C ARG A 483 5.08 -7.57 20.98
N ARG A 484 5.69 -6.89 21.97
CA ARG A 484 6.25 -7.53 23.16
C ARG A 484 5.44 -7.19 24.41
N ASN A 485 5.46 -8.11 25.36
CA ASN A 485 4.82 -7.91 26.68
C ASN A 485 5.71 -7.04 27.57
N GLY A 486 5.66 -5.74 27.35
CA GLY A 486 6.44 -4.74 28.07
C GLY A 486 7.57 -4.16 27.24
N ALA A 487 8.30 -3.22 27.83
CA ALA A 487 9.35 -2.49 27.19
C ALA A 487 10.69 -3.24 27.23
N GLY A 488 11.34 -3.38 26.07
CA GLY A 488 12.70 -3.91 25.90
C GLY A 488 12.76 -5.32 25.33
N PHE A 489 13.89 -5.60 24.72
CA PHE A 489 14.16 -6.78 23.91
C PHE A 489 14.17 -8.12 24.66
N ALA A 490 14.31 -8.08 25.99
CA ALA A 490 14.28 -9.27 26.84
C ALA A 490 12.85 -9.71 27.20
N THR A 491 11.83 -8.90 26.87
CA THR A 491 10.44 -9.25 27.16
C THR A 491 9.86 -10.20 26.13
N PRO A 492 9.06 -11.19 26.56
CA PRO A 492 8.45 -12.14 25.63
C PRO A 492 7.56 -11.45 24.59
N LEU A 493 7.51 -12.03 23.40
CA LEU A 493 6.52 -11.69 22.38
C LEU A 493 5.11 -12.00 22.89
N LEU A 494 4.13 -11.24 22.43
CA LEU A 494 2.74 -11.45 22.85
C LEU A 494 2.09 -12.64 22.16
N ASN A 495 2.41 -12.95 20.92
CA ASN A 495 1.91 -14.09 20.15
C ASN A 495 0.41 -14.33 20.34
N TYR A 496 -0.40 -13.30 20.14
CA TYR A 496 -1.85 -13.41 20.32
C TYR A 496 -2.60 -13.66 19.01
N ASN A 497 -1.88 -13.73 17.89
CA ASN A 497 -2.39 -14.19 16.61
C ASN A 497 -2.11 -15.70 16.44
N PRO A 498 -3.07 -16.59 16.75
CA PRO A 498 -2.84 -18.05 16.66
C PRO A 498 -2.76 -18.55 15.21
N PHE A 499 -2.99 -17.70 14.23
CA PHE A 499 -2.99 -18.02 12.80
C PHE A 499 -1.71 -17.55 12.10
N SER A 500 -0.78 -16.89 12.83
CA SER A 500 0.50 -16.44 12.29
C SER A 500 1.35 -17.65 11.91
N GLU A 501 1.81 -17.69 10.66
CA GLU A 501 2.67 -18.74 10.16
C GLU A 501 4.08 -18.25 9.83
N TRP A 502 4.20 -16.97 9.56
CA TRP A 502 5.47 -16.35 9.22
C TRP A 502 5.48 -14.86 9.55
N SER A 503 6.61 -14.37 10.04
CA SER A 503 6.92 -12.95 10.13
C SER A 503 8.39 -12.69 9.78
N ALA A 504 8.69 -11.51 9.26
CA ALA A 504 10.07 -11.07 9.04
C ALA A 504 10.86 -10.97 10.36
N ASP A 505 10.18 -10.76 11.47
CA ASP A 505 10.75 -10.59 12.80
C ASP A 505 11.38 -11.89 13.34
N GLN A 506 10.67 -13.01 13.20
CA GLN A 506 11.07 -14.30 13.77
C GLN A 506 11.73 -15.22 12.75
N ASN A 507 11.34 -15.13 11.48
CA ASN A 507 11.72 -16.11 10.47
C ASN A 507 12.79 -15.57 9.50
N ALA A 508 13.07 -14.27 9.51
CA ALA A 508 14.19 -13.66 8.79
C ALA A 508 15.29 -13.23 9.78
N ALA A 509 15.88 -14.20 10.46
CA ALA A 509 16.82 -13.96 11.54
C ALA A 509 18.02 -13.09 11.10
N GLU A 510 18.35 -12.06 11.87
CA GLU A 510 19.45 -11.13 11.59
C GLU A 510 20.82 -11.83 11.61
N GLN A 511 21.59 -11.67 10.55
CA GLN A 511 22.96 -12.11 10.45
C GLN A 511 23.92 -10.92 10.51
N TRP A 512 24.56 -10.74 11.66
CA TRP A 512 25.58 -9.71 11.85
C TRP A 512 26.98 -10.32 11.68
N ALA A 513 27.86 -9.62 10.97
CA ALA A 513 29.22 -10.06 10.73
C ALA A 513 30.21 -8.88 10.69
N LEU A 514 31.51 -9.15 10.79
CA LEU A 514 32.55 -8.17 10.53
C LEU A 514 32.76 -8.05 9.01
N VAL A 515 32.53 -6.87 8.49
CA VAL A 515 32.85 -6.49 7.10
C VAL A 515 33.92 -5.40 7.15
N ASN A 516 35.11 -5.71 6.69
CA ASN A 516 36.29 -4.82 6.77
C ASN A 516 36.55 -4.26 8.18
N GLY A 517 36.33 -5.08 9.22
CA GLY A 517 36.57 -4.70 10.60
C GLY A 517 35.40 -3.96 11.29
N VAL A 518 34.29 -3.76 10.61
CA VAL A 518 33.09 -3.09 11.13
C VAL A 518 31.95 -4.10 11.23
N VAL A 519 31.19 -4.07 12.34
CA VAL A 519 30.02 -4.94 12.52
C VAL A 519 28.87 -4.42 11.66
N GLN A 520 28.43 -5.22 10.71
CA GLN A 520 27.33 -4.89 9.80
C GLN A 520 26.29 -6.00 9.77
N LEU A 521 25.05 -5.63 9.48
CA LEU A 521 24.02 -6.58 9.06
C LEU A 521 24.36 -7.05 7.65
N VAL A 522 24.50 -8.34 7.45
CA VAL A 522 24.87 -8.92 6.14
C VAL A 522 23.75 -9.73 5.52
N ASP A 523 22.77 -10.17 6.31
CA ASP A 523 21.58 -10.87 5.83
C ASP A 523 20.47 -10.87 6.88
N GLY A 524 19.25 -11.18 6.45
CA GLY A 524 18.07 -11.25 7.32
C GLY A 524 17.67 -9.89 7.92
N GLY A 525 16.76 -9.94 8.88
CA GLY A 525 16.20 -8.76 9.55
C GLY A 525 14.99 -8.18 8.84
N LYS A 526 14.43 -7.15 9.47
CA LYS A 526 13.28 -6.39 8.94
C LYS A 526 13.75 -5.28 8.01
N HIS A 527 13.11 -5.15 6.87
CA HIS A 527 13.47 -4.19 5.84
C HIS A 527 12.22 -3.59 5.20
N TYR A 528 12.38 -2.44 4.56
CA TYR A 528 11.38 -1.93 3.63
C TYR A 528 11.18 -2.92 2.48
N GLY A 529 9.92 -3.12 2.07
CA GLY A 529 9.61 -4.17 1.11
C GLY A 529 8.18 -4.13 0.59
N HIS A 530 7.81 -5.20 -0.10
CA HIS A 530 6.50 -5.39 -0.69
C HIS A 530 6.25 -6.88 -0.95
N LEU A 531 5.00 -7.23 -1.25
CA LEU A 531 4.62 -8.56 -1.71
C LEU A 531 4.48 -8.54 -3.24
N GLU A 532 5.27 -9.37 -3.94
CA GLU A 532 5.05 -9.66 -5.36
C GLU A 532 4.06 -10.82 -5.50
N ILE A 533 3.06 -10.67 -6.35
CA ILE A 533 2.08 -11.71 -6.64
C ILE A 533 2.14 -12.01 -8.14
N ASP A 534 2.51 -13.25 -8.45
CA ASP A 534 2.54 -13.78 -9.82
C ASP A 534 1.38 -14.75 -10.01
N VAL A 535 0.57 -14.54 -11.03
CA VAL A 535 -0.54 -15.41 -11.42
C VAL A 535 -0.23 -16.01 -12.78
N GLU A 536 0.08 -17.30 -12.81
CA GLU A 536 0.41 -18.08 -14.01
C GLU A 536 -0.80 -18.88 -14.47
N ARG A 537 -1.13 -18.78 -15.75
CA ARG A 537 -2.17 -19.62 -16.35
C ARG A 537 -1.67 -21.05 -16.51
N LEU A 538 -2.43 -22.01 -16.03
CA LEU A 538 -2.08 -23.42 -16.17
C LEU A 538 -2.74 -24.05 -17.41
N ASP A 539 -2.13 -25.16 -17.90
CA ASP A 539 -2.72 -25.96 -18.95
C ASP A 539 -4.03 -26.60 -18.44
N PRO A 540 -5.15 -26.46 -19.17
CA PRO A 540 -6.43 -27.06 -18.78
C PRO A 540 -6.40 -28.57 -18.51
N SER A 541 -5.43 -29.29 -19.08
CA SER A 541 -5.24 -30.73 -18.85
C SER A 541 -4.82 -31.05 -17.41
N THR A 542 -4.35 -30.09 -16.64
CA THR A 542 -4.00 -30.25 -15.22
C THR A 542 -5.23 -30.33 -14.30
N GLY A 543 -6.41 -29.93 -14.78
CA GLY A 543 -7.62 -29.79 -13.98
C GLY A 543 -7.63 -28.53 -13.09
N LEU A 544 -6.59 -27.69 -13.19
CA LEU A 544 -6.44 -26.44 -12.48
C LEU A 544 -6.45 -25.27 -13.46
N TYR A 545 -6.90 -24.11 -12.99
CA TYR A 545 -7.02 -22.91 -13.80
C TYR A 545 -5.75 -22.05 -13.78
N ALA A 546 -5.20 -21.84 -12.59
CA ALA A 546 -4.04 -20.99 -12.40
C ALA A 546 -3.19 -21.43 -11.19
N LYS A 547 -1.97 -20.93 -11.16
CA LYS A 547 -1.06 -20.97 -10.02
C LYS A 547 -0.79 -19.53 -9.58
N VAL A 548 -0.94 -19.25 -8.30
CA VAL A 548 -0.60 -17.98 -7.68
C VAL A 548 0.63 -18.17 -6.82
N THR A 549 1.67 -17.37 -7.05
CA THR A 549 2.89 -17.35 -6.23
C THR A 549 2.98 -16.01 -5.51
N LEU A 550 3.03 -16.05 -4.18
CA LEU A 550 3.15 -14.89 -3.31
C LEU A 550 4.58 -14.85 -2.77
N THR A 551 5.32 -13.79 -3.12
CA THR A 551 6.76 -13.68 -2.86
C THR A 551 7.03 -12.43 -2.02
N PRO A 552 7.33 -12.56 -0.72
CA PRO A 552 7.72 -11.43 0.11
C PRO A 552 9.13 -10.95 -0.26
N VAL A 553 9.21 -9.70 -0.69
CA VAL A 553 10.43 -9.04 -1.19
C VAL A 553 10.85 -7.94 -0.26
N TYR A 554 12.15 -7.74 -0.10
CA TYR A 554 12.72 -6.64 0.66
C TYR A 554 13.89 -5.95 -0.03
N SER A 555 14.06 -4.67 0.29
CA SER A 555 15.13 -3.80 -0.18
C SER A 555 16.28 -3.82 0.83
N PHE A 556 17.28 -4.68 0.59
CA PHE A 556 18.41 -4.83 1.50
C PHE A 556 19.45 -3.72 1.28
N PRO A 557 19.82 -2.94 2.32
CA PRO A 557 20.83 -1.89 2.21
C PRO A 557 22.24 -2.47 2.15
N VAL A 558 23.00 -2.12 1.14
CA VAL A 558 24.43 -2.45 1.03
C VAL A 558 25.26 -1.25 1.47
N LEU A 559 26.08 -1.42 2.51
CA LEU A 559 26.88 -0.36 3.12
C LEU A 559 28.37 -0.62 2.94
N ASP A 560 29.17 0.44 2.87
CA ASP A 560 30.62 0.36 2.95
C ASP A 560 31.12 0.25 4.41
N GLU A 561 32.44 0.20 4.62
CA GLU A 561 33.08 0.14 5.94
C GLU A 561 32.86 1.40 6.80
N ASN A 562 32.43 2.49 6.22
CA ASN A 562 32.09 3.74 6.90
C ASN A 562 30.58 3.90 7.10
N TYR A 563 29.80 2.87 6.80
CA TYR A 563 28.33 2.84 6.79
C TYR A 563 27.67 3.79 5.76
N ASN A 564 28.39 4.16 4.69
CA ASN A 564 27.74 4.88 3.60
C ASN A 564 26.91 3.89 2.77
N LEU A 565 25.72 4.31 2.38
CA LEU A 565 24.84 3.52 1.52
C LEU A 565 25.41 3.47 0.09
N LEU A 566 25.86 2.30 -0.35
CA LEU A 566 26.33 2.04 -1.71
C LEU A 566 25.17 1.78 -2.68
N GLY A 567 24.09 1.20 -2.18
CA GLY A 567 22.91 0.85 -2.94
C GLY A 567 22.00 -0.11 -2.16
N THR A 568 21.01 -0.63 -2.86
CA THR A 568 20.11 -1.66 -2.31
C THR A 568 20.02 -2.84 -3.24
N GLU A 569 19.86 -4.02 -2.67
CA GLU A 569 19.65 -5.28 -3.38
C GLU A 569 18.20 -5.73 -3.18
N ARG A 570 17.56 -6.17 -4.28
CA ARG A 570 16.32 -6.94 -4.16
C ARG A 570 16.64 -8.31 -3.57
N ARG A 571 16.06 -8.61 -2.42
CA ARG A 571 16.11 -9.95 -1.82
C ARG A 571 14.71 -10.48 -1.58
N VAL A 572 14.60 -11.78 -1.39
CA VAL A 572 13.35 -12.49 -1.17
C VAL A 572 13.44 -13.21 0.18
N TYR A 573 12.44 -13.04 1.02
CA TYR A 573 12.30 -13.84 2.22
C TYR A 573 11.97 -15.30 1.88
N ALA A 574 12.32 -16.22 2.75
CA ALA A 574 12.15 -17.66 2.50
C ALA A 574 10.68 -18.13 2.47
N ASP A 575 9.72 -17.25 2.77
CA ASP A 575 8.29 -17.56 2.86
C ASP A 575 7.56 -17.40 1.51
N VAL A 576 8.07 -17.98 0.45
CA VAL A 576 7.37 -18.00 -0.85
C VAL A 576 6.22 -19.00 -0.80
N THR A 577 5.00 -18.49 -0.90
CA THR A 577 3.78 -19.32 -0.83
C THR A 577 3.20 -19.54 -2.22
N THR A 578 2.66 -20.74 -2.47
CA THR A 578 2.00 -21.09 -3.73
C THR A 578 0.59 -21.57 -3.47
N LEU A 579 -0.38 -20.98 -4.18
CA LEU A 579 -1.77 -21.42 -4.22
C LEU A 579 -2.08 -21.97 -5.61
N TYR A 580 -2.89 -23.00 -5.66
CA TYR A 580 -3.48 -23.50 -6.89
C TYR A 580 -4.94 -23.10 -6.96
N ILE A 581 -5.39 -22.70 -8.12
CA ILE A 581 -6.74 -22.18 -8.35
C ILE A 581 -7.52 -23.19 -9.19
N ASP A 582 -8.72 -23.51 -8.75
CA ASP A 582 -9.65 -24.40 -9.45
C ASP A 582 -10.30 -23.71 -10.67
N ASN A 583 -11.04 -24.46 -11.47
CA ASN A 583 -11.73 -23.93 -12.65
C ASN A 583 -12.90 -22.97 -12.32
N LEU A 584 -13.22 -22.80 -11.05
CA LEU A 584 -14.24 -21.87 -10.57
C LEU A 584 -13.61 -20.61 -9.94
N GLY A 585 -12.27 -20.47 -10.01
CA GLY A 585 -11.55 -19.30 -9.51
C GLY A 585 -11.26 -19.33 -8.00
N GLY A 586 -11.56 -20.40 -7.28
CA GLY A 586 -11.26 -20.55 -5.86
C GLY A 586 -9.98 -21.33 -5.60
N VAL A 587 -9.45 -21.19 -4.39
CA VAL A 587 -8.28 -21.96 -3.95
C VAL A 587 -8.62 -23.45 -3.97
N ALA A 588 -7.79 -24.23 -4.63
CA ALA A 588 -7.90 -25.69 -4.68
C ALA A 588 -7.10 -26.33 -3.53
N PRO A 589 -7.55 -27.48 -3.00
CA PRO A 589 -6.77 -28.23 -2.05
C PRO A 589 -5.38 -28.55 -2.64
N ILE A 590 -4.33 -28.44 -1.82
CA ILE A 590 -2.97 -28.83 -2.26
C ILE A 590 -3.00 -30.35 -2.54
N PRO A 591 -2.75 -30.80 -3.77
CA PRO A 591 -2.71 -32.22 -4.06
C PRO A 591 -1.62 -32.90 -3.21
N GLU A 592 -1.97 -33.87 -2.40
CA GLU A 592 -1.00 -34.63 -1.62
C GLU A 592 0.11 -35.17 -2.53
N PRO A 593 1.36 -35.29 -2.03
CA PRO A 593 2.50 -35.81 -2.83
C PRO A 593 2.21 -37.13 -3.53
N GLY A 594 1.33 -37.96 -2.95
CA GLY A 594 0.81 -39.19 -3.57
C GLY A 594 0.01 -38.97 -4.84
N THR A 595 -0.74 -37.88 -4.93
CA THR A 595 -1.57 -37.53 -6.11
C THR A 595 -0.68 -37.09 -7.28
N TRP A 596 0.39 -36.35 -7.02
CA TRP A 596 1.42 -35.99 -8.02
C TRP A 596 2.14 -37.22 -8.55
N ALA A 597 2.50 -38.18 -7.68
CA ALA A 597 3.11 -39.44 -8.08
C ALA A 597 2.16 -40.29 -8.93
N MET A 598 0.86 -40.30 -8.65
CA MET A 598 -0.15 -41.00 -9.45
C MET A 598 -0.40 -40.30 -10.80
N MET A 599 -0.44 -38.95 -10.84
CA MET A 599 -0.56 -38.22 -12.11
C MET A 599 0.66 -38.42 -13.02
N LEU A 600 1.88 -38.35 -12.47
CA LEU A 600 3.11 -38.67 -13.19
C LEU A 600 3.16 -40.14 -13.64
N GLY A 601 2.75 -41.06 -12.79
CA GLY A 601 2.63 -42.49 -13.10
C GLY A 601 1.60 -42.75 -14.20
N GLY A 602 0.45 -42.06 -14.16
CA GLY A 602 -0.59 -42.13 -15.18
C GLY A 602 -0.13 -41.62 -16.55
N LEU A 603 0.57 -40.48 -16.59
CA LEU A 603 1.16 -39.91 -17.81
C LEU A 603 2.26 -40.80 -18.40
N LEU A 604 3.11 -41.38 -17.59
CA LEU A 604 4.12 -42.36 -18.01
C LEU A 604 3.47 -43.67 -18.52
N GLY A 605 2.38 -44.10 -17.87
CA GLY A 605 1.57 -45.25 -18.30
C GLY A 605 0.91 -45.04 -19.65
N LEU A 606 0.30 -43.88 -19.88
CA LEU A 606 -0.32 -43.54 -21.17
C LEU A 606 0.73 -43.40 -22.28
N GLY A 607 1.92 -42.83 -21.97
CA GLY A 607 3.05 -42.78 -22.93
C GLY A 607 3.56 -44.16 -23.31
N ALA A 608 3.59 -45.13 -22.41
CA ALA A 608 3.99 -46.52 -22.67
C ALA A 608 2.96 -47.27 -23.49
N VAL A 609 1.65 -47.04 -23.26
CA VAL A 609 0.57 -47.63 -24.05
C VAL A 609 0.53 -47.05 -25.48
N ALA A 610 0.75 -45.75 -25.62
CA ALA A 610 0.84 -45.11 -26.96
C ALA A 610 2.04 -45.60 -27.79
N ARG A 611 3.18 -45.91 -27.16
CA ARG A 611 4.32 -46.50 -27.83
C ARG A 611 4.09 -47.96 -28.28
N ARG A 612 3.33 -48.76 -27.50
CA ARG A 612 2.99 -50.15 -27.88
C ARG A 612 1.96 -50.26 -29.00
N ARG A 613 1.23 -49.21 -29.34
CA ARG A 613 0.31 -49.18 -30.49
C ARG A 613 0.95 -48.72 -31.79
N LYS A 614 2.22 -48.32 -31.77
CA LYS A 614 3.00 -47.93 -32.97
C LYS A 614 4.13 -48.91 -33.34
N SER A 615 4.23 -50.03 -32.66
CA SER A 615 5.03 -51.22 -33.01
C SER A 615 4.05 -52.36 -33.36
#